data_1f612b38da3124228553840b0325d60d
#
_entry.id   1f612b38da3124228553840b0325d60d
#
_cell.length_a   1.000
_cell.length_b   1.000
_cell.length_c   1.000
_cell.angle_alpha   90.00
_cell.angle_beta   90.00
_cell.angle_gamma   90.00
#
_symmetry.space_group_name_H-M   'P 1'
#
loop_
_entity.id
_entity.type
_entity.pdbx_description
1 polymer ?
#
loop_
_entity_poly.entity_id
_entity_poly.type
_entity_poly.pdbx_seq_one_letter_code
_entity_poly.pdbx_strand_id
1 'polypeptide(L)'
;MTKSLARELGRSGIRVNAVAPGVTRTDMVAALPAEIVERISAPIPLVRIGEPEEVANVFLFLASDISSYVTGTVISVDGAVQT
;
A
#
# COMPACT_ATOMS: atom_id res chain seq x y z
N MET A 1 -14.96 5.24 -4.23
CA MET A 1 -14.94 6.39 -3.31
C MET A 1 -13.75 7.32 -3.50
N THR A 2 -12.53 6.80 -3.55
CA THR A 2 -11.33 7.64 -3.73
C THR A 2 -11.40 8.54 -4.96
N LYS A 3 -11.77 7.98 -6.10
CA LYS A 3 -11.82 8.75 -7.35
C LYS A 3 -12.92 9.82 -7.33
N SER A 4 -14.06 9.53 -6.73
CA SER A 4 -15.16 10.49 -6.60
C SER A 4 -14.77 11.66 -5.72
N LEU A 5 -14.16 11.38 -4.57
CA LEU A 5 -13.67 12.42 -3.65
C LEU A 5 -12.55 13.24 -4.29
N ALA A 6 -11.65 12.59 -5.03
CA ALA A 6 -10.56 13.29 -5.69
C ALA A 6 -11.11 14.30 -6.72
N ARG A 7 -12.11 13.91 -7.48
CA ARG A 7 -12.73 14.81 -8.45
C ARG A 7 -13.46 15.97 -7.78
N GLU A 8 -14.16 15.68 -6.69
CA GLU A 8 -14.91 16.68 -5.96
C GLU A 8 -14.00 17.70 -5.27
N LEU A 9 -12.94 17.25 -4.65
CA LEU A 9 -12.05 18.09 -3.84
C LEU A 9 -10.86 18.67 -4.62
N GLY A 10 -10.62 18.17 -5.83
CA GLY A 10 -9.49 18.63 -6.64
C GLY A 10 -9.49 20.12 -6.92
N ARG A 11 -10.66 20.71 -7.14
CA ARG A 11 -10.78 22.15 -7.39
C ARG A 11 -10.42 22.99 -6.17
N SER A 12 -10.51 22.41 -5.00
CA SER A 12 -10.11 23.06 -3.75
C SER A 12 -8.63 22.84 -3.44
N GLY A 13 -7.87 22.20 -4.34
CA GLY A 13 -6.47 21.93 -4.13
C GLY A 13 -6.20 20.78 -3.18
N ILE A 14 -7.17 19.92 -2.96
CA ILE A 14 -7.05 18.77 -2.04
C ILE A 14 -6.86 17.51 -2.85
N ARG A 15 -5.81 16.77 -2.57
CA ARG A 15 -5.54 15.47 -3.18
C ARG A 15 -6.10 14.36 -2.31
N VAL A 16 -6.67 13.34 -2.95
CA VAL A 16 -7.25 12.18 -2.27
C VAL A 16 -6.73 10.93 -2.94
N ASN A 17 -5.99 10.14 -2.20
CA ASN A 17 -5.44 8.87 -2.68
C ASN A 17 -5.69 7.79 -1.63
N ALA A 18 -5.53 6.55 -2.02
CA ALA A 18 -5.64 5.41 -1.13
C ALA A 18 -4.45 4.49 -1.28
N VAL A 19 -4.14 3.76 -0.22
CA VAL A 19 -3.09 2.74 -0.23
C VAL A 19 -3.75 1.41 0.10
N ALA A 20 -3.50 0.41 -0.71
CA ALA A 20 -4.01 -0.94 -0.51
C ALA A 20 -2.84 -1.87 -0.18
N PRO A 21 -2.51 -2.05 1.11
CA PRO A 21 -1.42 -2.93 1.50
C PRO A 21 -1.81 -4.40 1.36
N GLY A 22 -0.85 -5.23 1.02
CA GLY A 22 -0.99 -6.68 1.08
C GLY A 22 -0.57 -7.22 2.44
N VAL A 23 -0.05 -8.45 2.46
CA VAL A 23 0.43 -9.05 3.71
C VAL A 23 1.68 -8.34 4.18
N THR A 24 1.63 -7.80 5.38
CA THR A 24 2.72 -7.02 5.99
C THR A 24 3.17 -7.69 7.28
N ARG A 25 4.44 -7.54 7.62
CA ARG A 25 5.00 -8.11 8.85
C ARG A 25 4.57 -7.27 10.05
N THR A 26 3.42 -7.64 10.60
CA THR A 26 2.95 -7.12 11.88
C THR A 26 3.51 -8.00 13.00
N ASP A 27 3.32 -7.60 14.25
CA ASP A 27 3.73 -8.42 15.39
C ASP A 27 3.08 -9.81 15.35
N MET A 28 1.83 -9.88 14.95
CA MET A 28 1.10 -11.13 14.82
C MET A 28 1.73 -12.04 13.75
N VAL A 29 2.07 -11.50 12.61
CA VAL A 29 2.70 -12.26 11.51
C VAL A 29 4.13 -12.66 11.89
N ALA A 30 4.87 -11.79 12.57
CA ALA A 30 6.24 -12.08 13.02
C ALA A 30 6.28 -13.22 14.04
N ALA A 31 5.19 -13.44 14.79
CA ALA A 31 5.08 -14.52 15.76
C ALA A 31 4.74 -15.88 15.13
N LEU A 32 4.40 -15.92 13.84
CA LEU A 32 4.07 -17.18 13.16
C LEU A 32 5.32 -18.02 12.91
N PRO A 33 5.17 -19.36 12.88
CA PRO A 33 6.28 -20.24 12.48
C PRO A 33 6.76 -19.92 11.06
N ALA A 34 8.05 -20.13 10.81
CA ALA A 34 8.64 -19.85 9.49
C ALA A 34 7.95 -20.59 8.36
N GLU A 35 7.50 -21.81 8.59
CA GLU A 35 6.78 -22.62 7.61
C GLU A 35 5.47 -21.96 7.15
N ILE A 36 4.78 -21.33 8.09
CA ILE A 36 3.52 -20.63 7.79
C ILE A 36 3.81 -19.36 7.00
N VAL A 37 4.85 -18.63 7.37
CA VAL A 37 5.27 -17.43 6.64
C VAL A 37 5.66 -17.78 5.20
N GLU A 38 6.34 -18.89 4.98
CA GLU A 38 6.67 -19.37 3.64
C GLU A 38 5.42 -19.67 2.81
N ARG A 39 4.42 -20.29 3.41
CA ARG A 39 3.14 -20.58 2.72
C ARG A 39 2.42 -19.32 2.32
N ILE A 40 2.43 -18.32 3.19
CA ILE A 40 1.78 -17.04 2.90
C ILE A 40 2.55 -16.32 1.81
N SER A 41 3.87 -16.41 1.80
CA SER A 41 4.74 -15.71 0.84
C SER A 41 4.75 -16.34 -0.54
N ALA A 42 4.57 -17.64 -0.63
CA ALA A 42 4.72 -18.38 -1.89
C ALA A 42 3.86 -17.85 -3.04
N PRO A 43 2.57 -17.51 -2.85
CA PRO A 43 1.75 -16.97 -3.94
C PRO A 43 2.03 -15.52 -4.28
N ILE A 44 2.82 -14.81 -3.50
CA ILE A 44 3.16 -13.41 -3.76
C ILE A 44 4.28 -13.38 -4.81
N PRO A 45 4.10 -12.65 -5.94
CA PRO A 45 5.13 -12.61 -6.98
C PRO A 45 6.51 -12.18 -6.51
N LEU A 46 6.61 -11.26 -5.53
CA LEU A 46 7.89 -10.90 -4.94
C LEU A 46 8.39 -11.92 -3.91
N VAL A 47 7.59 -12.94 -3.62
CA VAL A 47 7.92 -14.10 -2.78
C VAL A 47 8.34 -13.71 -1.37
N ARG A 48 7.75 -12.65 -0.85
CA ARG A 48 7.95 -12.23 0.54
C ARG A 48 6.80 -11.38 1.01
N ILE A 49 6.59 -11.32 2.31
CA ILE A 49 5.67 -10.38 2.91
C ILE A 49 6.35 -9.00 2.98
N GLY A 50 5.54 -7.94 2.97
CA GLY A 50 6.06 -6.58 3.05
C GLY A 50 6.46 -6.20 4.46
N GLU A 51 7.35 -5.23 4.58
CA GLU A 51 7.69 -4.62 5.86
C GLU A 51 6.81 -3.39 6.10
N PRO A 52 6.48 -3.06 7.35
CA PRO A 52 5.65 -1.87 7.64
C PRO A 52 6.22 -0.58 7.05
N GLU A 53 7.55 -0.45 7.02
CA GLU A 53 8.22 0.73 6.46
C GLU A 53 7.93 0.89 4.98
N GLU A 54 7.75 -0.22 4.27
CA GLU A 54 7.47 -0.17 2.82
C GLU A 54 6.09 0.43 2.54
N VAL A 55 5.11 0.14 3.39
CA VAL A 55 3.80 0.76 3.30
C VAL A 55 3.87 2.22 3.74
N ALA A 56 4.57 2.48 4.85
CA ALA A 56 4.73 3.84 5.37
C ALA A 56 5.42 4.76 4.37
N ASN A 57 6.39 4.26 3.61
CA ASN A 57 7.08 5.03 2.57
C ASN A 57 6.13 5.48 1.45
N VAL A 58 5.13 4.68 1.12
CA VAL A 58 4.14 5.06 0.12
C VAL A 58 3.25 6.19 0.66
N PHE A 59 2.85 6.13 1.92
CA PHE A 59 2.11 7.23 2.54
C PHE A 59 2.94 8.50 2.58
N LEU A 60 4.22 8.39 2.90
CA LEU A 60 5.13 9.54 2.93
C LEU A 60 5.24 10.17 1.54
N PHE A 61 5.39 9.36 0.50
CA PHE A 61 5.39 9.85 -0.87
C PHE A 61 4.11 10.61 -1.21
N LEU A 62 2.95 10.04 -0.86
CA LEU A 62 1.66 10.66 -1.16
C LEU A 62 1.43 11.94 -0.36
N ALA A 63 2.03 12.06 0.83
CA ALA A 63 1.92 13.25 1.65
C ALA A 63 2.89 14.36 1.23
N SER A 64 3.86 14.05 0.38
CA SER A 64 4.92 14.98 0.00
C SER A 64 4.59 15.74 -1.29
N ASP A 65 5.31 16.84 -1.52
CA ASP A 65 5.17 17.62 -2.74
C ASP A 65 5.64 16.89 -3.98
N ILE A 66 6.42 15.81 -3.80
CA ILE A 66 6.88 14.97 -4.92
C ILE A 66 5.69 14.37 -5.67
N SER A 67 4.58 14.13 -4.99
CA SER A 67 3.36 13.57 -5.59
C SER A 67 2.29 14.65 -5.86
N SER A 68 2.69 15.88 -6.07
CA SER A 68 1.76 17.01 -6.16
C SER A 68 0.72 16.92 -7.28
N TYR A 69 0.97 16.12 -8.31
CA TYR A 69 0.01 15.92 -9.40
C TYR A 69 -0.68 14.55 -9.33
N VAL A 70 -0.54 13.85 -8.21
CA VAL A 70 -1.12 12.52 -7.99
C VAL A 70 -2.36 12.64 -7.13
N THR A 71 -3.50 12.32 -7.70
CA THR A 71 -4.76 12.29 -6.96
C THR A 71 -5.71 11.28 -7.62
N GLY A 72 -6.62 10.74 -6.86
CA GLY A 72 -7.59 9.78 -7.36
C GLY A 72 -7.02 8.38 -7.62
N THR A 73 -5.85 8.08 -7.11
CA THR A 73 -5.22 6.78 -7.34
C THR A 73 -5.32 5.88 -6.11
N VAL A 74 -5.29 4.59 -6.37
CA VAL A 74 -5.12 3.56 -5.33
C VAL A 74 -3.79 2.87 -5.63
N ILE A 75 -2.84 2.98 -4.71
CA ILE A 75 -1.53 2.36 -4.86
C ILE A 75 -1.52 1.04 -4.09
N SER A 76 -1.33 -0.06 -4.82
CA SER A 76 -1.20 -1.37 -4.22
C SER A 76 0.24 -1.58 -3.76
N VAL A 77 0.41 -1.99 -2.49
CA VAL A 77 1.72 -2.28 -1.90
C VAL A 77 1.66 -3.72 -1.40
N ASP A 78 1.70 -4.66 -2.33
CA ASP A 78 1.35 -6.06 -2.07
C ASP A 78 2.25 -7.08 -2.78
N GLY A 79 3.38 -6.64 -3.30
CA GLY A 79 4.26 -7.54 -4.05
C GLY A 79 3.63 -8.12 -5.30
N ALA A 80 2.60 -7.48 -5.82
CA ALA A 80 1.83 -7.85 -7.01
C ALA A 80 0.83 -9.01 -6.81
N VAL A 81 0.50 -9.34 -5.57
CA VAL A 81 -0.39 -10.48 -5.28
C VAL A 81 -1.80 -10.28 -5.85
N GLN A 82 -2.24 -9.05 -6.01
CA GLN A 82 -3.58 -8.73 -6.52
C GLN A 82 -3.59 -8.15 -7.93
N THR A 83 -2.52 -8.27 -8.63
CA THR A 83 -2.40 -7.71 -9.99
C THR A 83 -3.08 -8.55 -11.06
#